data_7d369730a27601d8349c980ac8ebb692
#
_entry.id   7d369730a27601d8349c980ac8ebb692
#
_cell.length_a   1.000
_cell.length_b   1.000
_cell.length_c   1.000
_cell.angle_alpha   90.00
_cell.angle_beta   90.00
_cell.angle_gamma   90.00
#
_symmetry.space_group_name_H-M   'P 1'
#
loop_
_entity.id
_entity.type
_entity.pdbx_description
1 polymer ?
#
loop_
_entity_poly.entity_id
_entity_poly.type
_entity_poly.pdbx_seq_one_letter_code
_entity_poly.pdbx_strand_id
1 'polypeptide(L)'
;MGEDELSRTDSLLRLRASLDAMVGSRVTLLGDVMLDRYHHGYANNLNSIAPVPVLKIFQTDESPGAAAHIARGLNSIGLEVGFHTFVGDDREGSSIVEMLANDGI
;
A
#
# COMPACT_ATOMS: atom_id res chain seq x y z
N MET A 1 20.52 11.22 31.99
CA MET A 1 19.26 11.11 31.26
C MET A 1 18.38 12.29 31.68
N GLY A 2 18.03 13.15 30.75
CA GLY A 2 17.22 14.36 31.04
C GLY A 2 15.74 14.05 31.16
N GLU A 3 14.95 14.97 31.78
CA GLU A 3 13.49 14.83 31.91
C GLU A 3 12.79 14.63 30.55
N ASP A 4 13.27 15.29 29.47
CA ASP A 4 12.75 15.13 28.11
C ASP A 4 12.94 13.70 27.56
N GLU A 5 14.03 13.05 27.88
CA GLU A 5 14.32 11.71 27.40
C GLU A 5 13.46 10.64 28.10
N LEU A 6 13.22 10.83 29.41
CA LEU A 6 12.28 10.00 30.18
C LEU A 6 10.84 10.17 29.68
N SER A 7 10.40 11.40 29.41
CA SER A 7 9.08 11.71 28.86
C SER A 7 8.87 11.10 27.48
N ARG A 8 9.90 11.15 26.62
CA ARG A 8 9.88 10.53 25.29
C ARG A 8 9.79 9.01 25.36
N THR A 9 10.55 8.40 26.26
CA THR A 9 10.51 6.93 26.48
C THR A 9 9.13 6.49 26.97
N ASP A 10 8.53 7.20 27.93
CA ASP A 10 7.18 6.90 28.41
C ASP A 10 6.13 7.02 27.29
N SER A 11 6.22 8.05 26.47
CA SER A 11 5.33 8.25 25.31
C SER A 11 5.45 7.11 24.29
N LEU A 12 6.65 6.63 24.01
CA LEU A 12 6.88 5.50 23.11
C LEU A 12 6.33 4.19 23.66
N LEU A 13 6.47 3.96 24.98
CA LEU A 13 5.91 2.78 25.64
C LEU A 13 4.39 2.77 25.60
N ARG A 14 3.75 3.94 25.80
CA ARG A 14 2.30 4.09 25.69
C ARG A 14 1.80 3.86 24.26
N LEU A 15 2.52 4.39 23.28
CA LEU A 15 2.20 4.17 21.85
C LEU A 15 2.28 2.68 21.51
N ARG A 16 3.34 2.02 21.92
CA ARG A 16 3.51 0.57 21.71
C ARG A 16 2.37 -0.22 22.35
N ALA A 17 2.02 0.08 23.60
CA ALA A 17 0.92 -0.59 24.29
C ALA A 17 -0.42 -0.36 23.57
N SER A 18 -0.66 0.84 23.03
CA SER A 18 -1.86 1.15 22.24
C SER A 18 -1.90 0.35 20.93
N LEU A 19 -0.77 0.23 20.23
CA LEU A 19 -0.68 -0.57 19.01
C LEU A 19 -0.90 -2.06 19.30
N ASP A 20 -0.30 -2.59 20.36
CA ASP A 20 -0.48 -3.99 20.78
C ASP A 20 -1.96 -4.28 21.12
N ALA A 21 -2.66 -3.32 21.75
CA ALA A 21 -4.07 -3.44 22.09
C ALA A 21 -5.00 -3.40 20.85
N MET A 22 -4.55 -2.86 19.73
CA MET A 22 -5.31 -2.81 18.47
C MET A 22 -5.26 -4.11 17.69
N VAL A 23 -4.29 -4.98 17.94
CA VAL A 23 -4.15 -6.27 17.23
C VAL A 23 -5.43 -7.09 17.37
N GLY A 24 -5.95 -7.58 16.24
CA GLY A 24 -7.22 -8.32 16.17
C GLY A 24 -8.48 -7.46 16.18
N SER A 25 -8.36 -6.13 16.33
CA SER A 25 -9.49 -5.24 16.17
C SER A 25 -9.95 -5.17 14.73
N ARG A 26 -11.24 -5.01 14.52
CA ARG A 26 -11.84 -4.91 13.20
C ARG A 26 -12.00 -3.45 12.80
N VAL A 27 -11.62 -3.13 11.55
CA VAL A 27 -11.77 -1.80 10.95
C VAL A 27 -12.47 -1.92 9.59
N THR A 28 -13.37 -1.00 9.32
CA THR A 28 -14.00 -0.86 8.01
C THR A 28 -13.36 0.31 7.29
N LEU A 29 -12.82 0.04 6.10
CA LEU A 29 -12.21 1.03 5.22
C LEU A 29 -13.08 1.21 3.98
N LEU A 30 -13.41 2.45 3.67
CA LEU A 30 -14.11 2.87 2.45
C LEU A 30 -13.17 3.76 1.65
N GLY A 31 -13.03 3.50 0.36
CA GLY A 31 -12.20 4.35 -0.49
C GLY A 31 -11.98 3.78 -1.87
N ASP A 32 -11.43 4.62 -2.74
CA ASP A 32 -11.11 4.24 -4.10
C ASP A 32 -9.83 3.40 -4.13
N VAL A 33 -9.80 2.46 -5.06
CA VAL A 33 -8.65 1.60 -5.34
C VAL A 33 -8.14 1.85 -6.75
N MET A 34 -6.85 1.66 -6.94
CA MET A 34 -6.22 1.66 -8.26
C MET A 34 -5.17 0.56 -8.34
N LEU A 35 -4.85 0.14 -9.54
CA LEU A 35 -3.75 -0.76 -9.81
C LEU A 35 -2.53 0.09 -10.17
N ASP A 36 -1.54 0.11 -9.27
CA ASP A 36 -0.25 0.73 -9.56
C ASP A 36 0.60 -0.23 -10.36
N ARG A 37 1.07 0.23 -11.53
CA ARG A 37 1.92 -0.56 -12.40
C ARG A 37 3.28 0.11 -12.56
N TYR A 38 4.31 -0.57 -12.13
CA TYR A 38 5.69 -0.10 -12.15
C TYR A 38 6.45 -0.74 -13.31
N HIS A 39 6.83 0.07 -14.28
CA HIS A 39 7.66 -0.37 -15.39
C HIS A 39 9.12 -0.07 -15.11
N HIS A 40 9.93 -1.10 -15.00
CA HIS A 40 11.39 -1.01 -14.85
C HIS A 40 12.05 -1.14 -16.21
N GLY A 41 12.95 -0.22 -16.52
CA GLY A 41 13.59 -0.20 -17.83
C GLY A 41 14.73 0.78 -17.96
N TYR A 42 15.29 0.83 -19.17
CA TYR A 42 16.33 1.78 -19.54
C TYR A 42 15.76 2.82 -20.50
N ALA A 43 16.10 4.10 -20.27
CA ALA A 43 15.66 5.23 -21.08
C ALA A 43 16.86 5.88 -21.79
N ASN A 44 17.66 5.08 -22.49
CA ASN A 44 18.90 5.51 -23.11
C ASN A 44 18.70 6.20 -24.48
N ASN A 45 17.50 6.11 -25.05
CA ASN A 45 17.20 6.63 -26.39
C ASN A 45 16.07 7.65 -26.32
N LEU A 46 16.14 8.61 -27.23
CA LEU A 46 15.02 9.54 -27.50
C LEU A 46 14.15 9.00 -28.60
N ASN A 47 12.87 9.37 -28.55
CA ASN A 47 11.92 9.10 -29.62
C ASN A 47 12.36 9.85 -30.88
N SER A 48 12.17 9.26 -32.07
CA SER A 48 12.53 9.87 -33.36
C SER A 48 11.61 11.02 -33.78
N ILE A 49 10.42 11.10 -33.18
CA ILE A 49 9.38 12.06 -33.57
C ILE A 49 9.25 13.20 -32.55
N ALA A 50 9.56 12.93 -31.27
CA ALA A 50 9.41 13.90 -30.19
C ALA A 50 10.61 13.80 -29.23
N PRO A 51 11.02 14.92 -28.56
CA PRO A 51 12.16 14.93 -27.62
C PRO A 51 11.76 14.31 -26.25
N VAL A 52 11.29 13.06 -26.27
CA VAL A 52 10.90 12.30 -25.10
C VAL A 52 11.72 11.02 -25.00
N PRO A 53 12.10 10.59 -23.78
CA PRO A 53 12.80 9.32 -23.58
C PRO A 53 11.92 8.13 -24.00
N VAL A 54 12.56 7.12 -24.61
CA VAL A 54 11.93 5.82 -24.87
C VAL A 54 12.36 4.85 -23.77
N LEU A 55 11.42 4.36 -23.01
CA LEU A 55 11.66 3.37 -21.97
C LEU A 55 11.64 1.96 -22.59
N LYS A 56 12.79 1.28 -22.56
CA LYS A 56 12.87 -0.14 -22.88
C LYS A 56 12.61 -0.94 -21.62
N ILE A 57 11.38 -1.44 -21.48
CA ILE A 57 10.92 -2.16 -20.29
C ILE A 57 11.47 -3.58 -20.28
N PHE A 58 12.04 -4.03 -19.16
CA PHE A 58 12.46 -5.42 -18.92
C PHE A 58 11.68 -6.09 -17.81
N GLN A 59 11.00 -5.33 -16.93
CA GLN A 59 10.19 -5.86 -15.83
C GLN A 59 9.00 -4.94 -15.59
N THR A 60 7.87 -5.54 -15.22
CA THR A 60 6.67 -4.83 -14.79
C THR A 60 6.17 -5.46 -13.50
N ASP A 61 6.01 -4.65 -12.47
CA ASP A 61 5.41 -5.04 -11.19
C ASP A 61 4.07 -4.34 -11.02
N GLU A 62 3.13 -5.02 -10.37
CA GLU A 62 1.81 -4.49 -10.06
C GLU A 62 1.56 -4.53 -8.55
N SER A 63 0.86 -3.52 -8.04
CA SER A 63 0.51 -3.42 -6.62
C SER A 63 -0.84 -2.71 -6.47
N PRO A 64 -1.69 -3.12 -5.52
CA PRO A 64 -2.90 -2.37 -5.18
C PRO A 64 -2.51 -1.03 -4.54
N GLY A 65 -3.04 0.06 -5.10
CA GLY A 65 -2.76 1.43 -4.65
C GLY A 65 -3.93 2.15 -4.03
N ALA A 66 -3.76 3.41 -3.71
CA ALA A 66 -4.72 4.27 -3.03
C ALA A 66 -5.22 3.64 -1.71
N ALA A 67 -6.54 3.53 -1.49
CA ALA A 67 -7.09 2.96 -0.27
C ALA A 67 -6.68 1.50 -0.03
N ALA A 68 -6.38 0.74 -1.08
CA ALA A 68 -5.87 -0.62 -0.93
C ALA A 68 -4.48 -0.65 -0.27
N HIS A 69 -3.63 0.33 -0.54
CA HIS A 69 -2.35 0.47 0.16
C HIS A 69 -2.54 0.71 1.66
N ILE A 70 -3.52 1.54 2.03
CA ILE A 70 -3.90 1.76 3.44
C ILE A 70 -4.43 0.47 4.07
N ALA A 71 -5.30 -0.27 3.38
CA ALA A 71 -5.82 -1.55 3.85
C ALA A 71 -4.71 -2.54 4.16
N ARG A 72 -3.72 -2.67 3.28
CA ARG A 72 -2.54 -3.53 3.48
C ARG A 72 -1.71 -3.08 4.67
N GLY A 73 -1.51 -1.78 4.85
CA GLY A 73 -0.82 -1.21 6.02
C GLY A 73 -1.53 -1.55 7.32
N LEU A 74 -2.84 -1.37 7.40
CA LEU A 74 -3.65 -1.71 8.57
C LEU A 74 -3.62 -3.21 8.86
N ASN A 75 -3.74 -4.05 7.84
CA ASN A 75 -3.64 -5.49 7.98
C ASN A 75 -2.26 -5.93 8.50
N SER A 76 -1.19 -5.28 8.04
CA SER A 76 0.19 -5.61 8.44
C SER A 76 0.49 -5.32 9.91
N ILE A 77 -0.22 -4.40 10.55
CA ILE A 77 -0.12 -4.12 11.99
C ILE A 77 -1.10 -4.94 12.83
N GLY A 78 -1.77 -5.91 12.23
CA GLY A 78 -2.60 -6.88 12.93
C GLY A 78 -4.07 -6.53 13.07
N LEU A 79 -4.56 -5.53 12.33
CA LEU A 79 -5.98 -5.22 12.25
C LEU A 79 -6.70 -6.15 11.26
N GLU A 80 -7.95 -6.47 11.56
CA GLU A 80 -8.85 -7.18 10.64
C GLU A 80 -9.58 -6.15 9.78
N VAL A 81 -9.25 -6.09 8.49
CA VAL A 81 -9.72 -5.04 7.59
C VAL A 81 -10.90 -5.53 6.74
N GLY A 82 -12.06 -4.88 6.87
CA GLY A 82 -13.16 -4.96 5.92
C GLY A 82 -13.02 -3.81 4.90
N PHE A 83 -12.55 -4.11 3.70
CA PHE A 83 -12.34 -3.10 2.66
C PHE A 83 -13.50 -3.06 1.68
N HIS A 84 -14.13 -1.90 1.54
CA HIS A 84 -15.24 -1.65 0.62
C HIS A 84 -14.82 -0.65 -0.45
N THR A 85 -14.89 -1.07 -1.69
CA THR A 85 -14.47 -0.29 -2.84
C THR A 85 -15.22 -0.73 -4.09
N PHE A 86 -15.01 -0.03 -5.19
CA PHE A 86 -15.46 -0.44 -6.51
C PHE A 86 -14.26 -0.79 -7.37
N VAL A 87 -14.36 -1.88 -8.12
CA VAL A 87 -13.38 -2.30 -9.11
C VAL A 87 -14.07 -2.48 -10.45
N GLY A 88 -13.31 -2.35 -11.55
CA GLY A 88 -13.81 -2.65 -12.87
C GLY A 88 -14.08 -4.15 -13.04
N ASP A 89 -15.04 -4.48 -13.90
CA ASP A 89 -15.25 -5.86 -14.37
C ASP A 89 -14.30 -6.15 -15.53
N ASP A 90 -13.01 -6.10 -15.22
CA ASP A 90 -11.91 -6.23 -16.15
C ASP A 90 -10.73 -6.98 -15.50
N ARG A 91 -9.65 -7.15 -16.26
CA ARG A 91 -8.45 -7.83 -15.80
C ARG A 91 -7.80 -7.12 -14.61
N GLU A 92 -7.73 -5.81 -14.65
CA GLU A 92 -7.14 -4.97 -13.60
C GLU A 92 -7.93 -5.08 -12.30
N GLY A 93 -9.25 -5.03 -12.37
CA GLY A 93 -10.15 -5.24 -11.22
C GLY A 93 -9.96 -6.63 -10.61
N SER A 94 -9.90 -7.67 -11.44
CA SER A 94 -9.65 -9.04 -10.99
C SER A 94 -8.28 -9.19 -10.32
N SER A 95 -7.24 -8.55 -10.86
CA SER A 95 -5.89 -8.55 -10.27
C SER A 95 -5.86 -7.89 -8.90
N ILE A 96 -6.56 -6.78 -8.71
CA ILE A 96 -6.66 -6.09 -7.41
C ILE A 96 -7.32 -7.00 -6.38
N VAL A 97 -8.46 -7.62 -6.73
CA VAL A 97 -9.20 -8.53 -5.83
C VAL A 97 -8.33 -9.72 -5.42
N GLU A 98 -7.63 -10.33 -6.37
CA GLU A 98 -6.74 -11.45 -6.10
C GLU A 98 -5.59 -11.08 -5.16
N MET A 99 -4.92 -9.94 -5.42
CA MET A 99 -3.82 -9.48 -4.58
C MET A 99 -4.28 -9.19 -3.14
N LEU A 100 -5.42 -8.54 -2.96
CA LEU A 100 -5.98 -8.26 -1.63
C LEU A 100 -6.41 -9.54 -0.91
N ALA A 101 -7.03 -10.48 -1.61
CA ALA A 101 -7.41 -11.78 -1.05
C ALA A 101 -6.18 -12.59 -0.59
N ASN A 102 -5.07 -12.54 -1.33
CA ASN A 102 -3.81 -13.17 -0.95
C ASN A 102 -3.20 -12.53 0.32
N ASP A 103 -3.47 -11.26 0.57
CA ASP A 103 -3.07 -10.56 1.79
C ASP A 103 -4.03 -10.81 2.97
N GLY A 104 -5.14 -11.50 2.75
CA GLY A 104 -6.15 -11.77 3.77
C GLY A 104 -7.16 -10.64 3.99
N ILE A 105 -7.34 -9.79 2.98
CA ILE A 105 -8.26 -8.63 3.00
C ILE A 105 -9.51 -8.93 2.17
#